data_6f18161464bc33c968f465f83d1a9ffe
#
_entry.id   6f18161464bc33c968f465f83d1a9ffe
#
_cell.length_a   1.000
_cell.length_b   1.000
_cell.length_c   1.000
_cell.angle_alpha   90.00
_cell.angle_beta   90.00
_cell.angle_gamma   90.00
#
_symmetry.space_group_name_H-M   'P 1'
#
loop_
_entity.id
_entity.type
_entity.pdbx_description
1 polymer ?
#
loop_
_entity_poly.entity_id
_entity_poly.type
_entity_poly.pdbx_seq_one_letter_code
_entity_poly.pdbx_strand_id
1 'polypeptide(L)'
;MNKENMDREEIDKMLNEKVESGQKISPVLPKGVKNYLIDIDGTITEDIPNEEPERMATCLPFDDALVTCNRWYNEGHMICFFTSRVEEHREVTENWLKKHGFKYHSLLMGKPRGGNYHWIDNHLVKATRYNGTFGDLIRKEVTIEVFKDE
;
A
#
# COMPACT_ATOMS: atom_id res chain seq x y z
N MET A 1 -7.12 -9.92 22.14
CA MET A 1 -6.51 -8.61 22.33
C MET A 1 -6.79 -7.76 21.11
N ASN A 2 -7.53 -6.68 21.30
CA ASN A 2 -7.81 -5.77 20.20
C ASN A 2 -6.48 -5.17 19.72
N LYS A 3 -6.17 -5.40 18.45
CA LYS A 3 -5.11 -4.64 17.80
C LYS A 3 -5.61 -3.20 17.73
N GLU A 4 -5.15 -2.36 18.62
CA GLU A 4 -5.40 -0.94 18.49
C GLU A 4 -4.77 -0.46 17.19
N ASN A 5 -5.49 0.36 16.45
CA ASN A 5 -4.97 0.99 15.25
C ASN A 5 -3.85 1.94 15.66
N MET A 6 -2.62 1.51 15.46
CA MET A 6 -1.45 2.36 15.62
C MET A 6 -1.33 3.27 14.39
N ASP A 7 -1.14 4.57 14.62
CA ASP A 7 -0.81 5.46 13.52
C ASP A 7 0.66 5.31 13.10
N ARG A 8 1.07 6.01 12.05
CA ARG A 8 2.42 5.89 11.52
C ARG A 8 3.47 6.36 12.53
N GLU A 9 3.20 7.41 13.28
CA GLU A 9 4.14 7.92 14.29
C GLU A 9 4.35 6.92 15.42
N GLU A 10 3.29 6.27 15.88
CA GLU A 10 3.36 5.24 16.91
C GLU A 10 4.17 4.04 16.44
N ILE A 11 3.97 3.60 15.21
CA ILE A 11 4.74 2.51 14.62
C ILE A 11 6.21 2.88 14.50
N ASP A 12 6.53 4.06 13.98
CA ASP A 12 7.92 4.51 13.84
C ASP A 12 8.61 4.64 15.18
N LYS A 13 7.91 5.16 16.19
CA LYS A 13 8.41 5.23 17.56
C LYS A 13 8.75 3.84 18.11
N MET A 14 7.85 2.89 17.95
CA MET A 14 8.06 1.52 18.41
C MET A 14 9.26 0.87 17.71
N LEU A 15 9.40 1.06 16.40
CA LEU A 15 10.53 0.54 15.63
C LEU A 15 11.86 1.19 16.09
N ASN A 16 11.85 2.50 16.36
CA ASN A 16 13.01 3.21 16.88
C ASN A 16 13.41 2.72 18.28
N GLU A 17 12.45 2.48 19.16
CA GLU A 17 12.69 1.93 20.50
C GLU A 17 13.37 0.56 20.46
N LYS A 18 13.00 -0.28 19.49
CA LYS A 18 13.67 -1.58 19.27
C LYS A 18 15.14 -1.41 18.94
N VAL A 19 15.49 -0.44 18.11
CA VAL A 19 16.90 -0.13 17.78
C VAL A 19 17.63 0.44 18.98
N GLU A 20 17.02 1.39 19.69
CA GLU A 20 17.60 2.03 20.88
C GLU A 20 17.86 1.02 22.00
N SER A 21 17.11 -0.06 22.10
CA SER A 21 17.32 -1.13 23.07
C SER A 21 18.53 -2.02 22.79
N GLY A 22 19.26 -1.77 21.71
CA GLY A 22 20.49 -2.50 21.34
C GLY A 22 20.31 -3.54 20.27
N GLN A 23 19.16 -3.58 19.60
CA GLN A 23 18.95 -4.45 18.44
C GLN A 23 19.85 -4.03 17.29
N LYS A 24 20.67 -4.95 16.75
CA LYS A 24 21.65 -4.66 15.70
C LYS A 24 21.14 -4.87 14.28
N ILE A 25 19.91 -5.31 14.12
CA ILE A 25 19.27 -5.52 12.83
C ILE A 25 18.09 -4.56 12.70
N SER A 26 17.67 -4.31 11.46
CA SER A 26 16.50 -3.47 11.23
C SER A 26 15.27 -4.04 11.94
N PRO A 27 14.48 -3.19 12.59
CA PRO A 27 13.27 -3.65 13.28
C PRO A 27 12.20 -4.09 12.29
N VAL A 28 11.34 -4.99 12.75
CA VAL A 28 10.18 -5.46 11.99
C VAL A 28 8.89 -5.09 12.69
N LEU A 29 7.80 -5.02 11.94
CA LEU A 29 6.47 -4.82 12.50
C LEU A 29 6.09 -5.95 13.47
N PRO A 30 5.17 -5.69 14.41
CA PRO A 30 4.63 -6.73 15.28
C PRO A 30 4.07 -7.89 14.47
N LYS A 31 4.12 -9.08 15.04
CA LYS A 31 3.58 -10.28 14.42
C LYS A 31 2.11 -10.06 14.02
N GLY A 32 1.79 -10.40 12.79
CA GLY A 32 0.45 -10.28 12.23
C GLY A 32 0.09 -8.90 11.69
N VAL A 33 0.96 -7.89 11.84
CA VAL A 33 0.79 -6.58 11.20
C VAL A 33 1.55 -6.57 9.88
N LYS A 34 0.87 -6.18 8.82
CA LYS A 34 1.43 -6.14 7.47
C LYS A 34 1.58 -4.71 6.98
N ASN A 35 2.62 -4.46 6.19
CA ASN A 35 2.69 -3.29 5.33
C ASN A 35 2.02 -3.63 4.01
N TYR A 36 0.86 -3.06 3.74
CA TYR A 36 0.25 -3.14 2.43
C TYR A 36 0.75 -1.98 1.57
N LEU A 37 1.37 -2.32 0.45
CA LEU A 37 1.73 -1.36 -0.58
C LEU A 37 0.76 -1.57 -1.73
N ILE A 38 -0.10 -0.59 -1.96
CA ILE A 38 -1.26 -0.72 -2.84
C ILE A 38 -1.15 0.29 -3.97
N ASP A 39 -1.18 -0.21 -5.20
CA ASP A 39 -1.22 0.63 -6.40
C ASP A 39 -2.54 1.42 -6.47
N ILE A 40 -2.53 2.52 -7.19
CA ILE A 40 -3.71 3.37 -7.38
C ILE A 40 -4.36 3.11 -8.74
N ASP A 41 -3.70 3.56 -9.82
CA ASP A 41 -4.26 3.50 -11.16
C ASP A 41 -4.34 2.07 -11.67
N GLY A 42 -5.53 1.64 -12.06
CA GLY A 42 -5.80 0.27 -12.48
C GLY A 42 -6.00 -0.72 -11.33
N THR A 43 -5.98 -0.27 -10.07
CA THR A 43 -6.12 -1.13 -8.89
C THR A 43 -7.23 -0.67 -7.96
N ILE A 44 -7.20 0.57 -7.47
CA ILE A 44 -8.29 1.11 -6.64
C ILE A 44 -9.23 2.02 -7.43
N THR A 45 -8.85 2.39 -8.62
CA THR A 45 -9.64 3.16 -9.59
C THR A 45 -9.24 2.72 -10.99
N GLU A 46 -9.87 3.31 -12.02
CA GLU A 46 -9.49 3.05 -13.41
C GLU A 46 -8.03 3.42 -13.68
N ASP A 47 -7.47 2.84 -14.72
CA ASP A 47 -6.08 3.11 -15.10
C ASP A 47 -5.93 4.49 -15.75
N ILE A 48 -5.27 5.40 -15.04
CA ILE A 48 -5.08 6.78 -15.47
C ILE A 48 -3.59 7.07 -15.63
N PRO A 49 -3.13 7.37 -16.84
CA PRO A 49 -1.72 7.73 -17.05
C PRO A 49 -1.41 9.13 -16.49
N ASN A 50 -0.15 9.38 -16.17
CA ASN A 50 0.33 10.70 -15.71
C ASN A 50 0.01 11.83 -16.69
N GLU A 51 -0.16 11.52 -17.95
CA GLU A 51 -0.42 12.46 -19.05
C GLU A 51 -1.88 12.95 -19.08
N GLU A 52 -2.74 12.40 -18.23
CA GLU A 52 -4.15 12.78 -18.13
C GLU A 52 -4.56 13.15 -16.69
N PRO A 53 -3.88 14.15 -16.07
CA PRO A 53 -4.11 14.48 -14.65
C PRO A 53 -5.52 14.99 -14.35
N GLU A 54 -6.23 15.53 -15.34
CA GLU A 54 -7.61 16.00 -15.18
C GLU A 54 -8.56 14.87 -14.78
N ARG A 55 -8.29 13.63 -15.17
CA ARG A 55 -9.09 12.47 -14.79
C ARG A 55 -8.84 12.03 -13.35
N MET A 56 -7.71 12.40 -12.76
CA MET A 56 -7.35 12.00 -11.40
C MET A 56 -8.28 12.60 -10.35
N ALA A 57 -8.81 13.79 -10.60
CA ALA A 57 -9.72 14.47 -9.67
C ALA A 57 -11.15 13.92 -9.73
N THR A 58 -11.57 13.36 -10.85
CA THR A 58 -12.97 13.03 -11.13
C THR A 58 -13.27 11.55 -11.21
N CYS A 59 -12.24 10.70 -11.30
CA CYS A 59 -12.45 9.26 -11.35
C CYS A 59 -13.11 8.73 -10.07
N LEU A 60 -13.78 7.59 -10.18
CA LEU A 60 -14.44 6.95 -9.05
C LEU A 60 -13.59 5.76 -8.54
N PRO A 61 -13.55 5.55 -7.23
CA PRO A 61 -12.91 4.36 -6.69
C PRO A 61 -13.76 3.13 -6.99
N PHE A 62 -13.11 1.98 -7.11
CA PHE A 62 -13.82 0.71 -7.10
C PHE A 62 -14.36 0.45 -5.69
N ASP A 63 -15.64 0.10 -5.58
CA ASP A 63 -16.31 -0.05 -4.28
C ASP A 63 -15.63 -1.09 -3.39
N ASP A 64 -15.25 -2.23 -3.95
CA ASP A 64 -14.59 -3.29 -3.20
C ASP A 64 -13.17 -2.89 -2.75
N ALA A 65 -12.49 -2.03 -3.48
CA ALA A 65 -11.20 -1.50 -3.10
C ALA A 65 -11.31 -0.64 -1.83
N LEU A 66 -12.27 0.27 -1.81
CA LEU A 66 -12.51 1.15 -0.66
C LEU A 66 -12.83 0.33 0.59
N VAL A 67 -13.77 -0.60 0.48
CA VAL A 67 -14.19 -1.45 1.60
C VAL A 67 -13.01 -2.28 2.12
N THR A 68 -12.26 -2.91 1.24
CA THR A 68 -11.17 -3.80 1.61
C THR A 68 -9.98 -3.05 2.21
N CYS A 69 -9.55 -1.96 1.59
CA CYS A 69 -8.43 -1.16 2.11
C CYS A 69 -8.75 -0.61 3.49
N ASN A 70 -9.96 -0.09 3.69
CA ASN A 70 -10.37 0.45 4.98
C ASN A 70 -10.53 -0.63 6.04
N ARG A 71 -10.98 -1.82 5.67
CA ARG A 71 -11.01 -2.96 6.58
C ARG A 71 -9.61 -3.34 7.06
N TRP A 72 -8.64 -3.43 6.17
CA TRP A 72 -7.24 -3.71 6.56
C TRP A 72 -6.69 -2.63 7.48
N TYR A 73 -6.99 -1.36 7.20
CA TYR A 73 -6.63 -0.27 8.08
C TYR A 73 -7.23 -0.46 9.48
N ASN A 74 -8.53 -0.75 9.54
CA ASN A 74 -9.25 -0.95 10.81
C ASN A 74 -8.78 -2.20 11.58
N GLU A 75 -8.24 -3.20 10.88
CA GLU A 75 -7.63 -4.38 11.49
C GLU A 75 -6.23 -4.13 12.04
N GLY A 76 -5.68 -2.94 11.86
CA GLY A 76 -4.39 -2.55 12.41
C GLY A 76 -3.20 -2.71 11.45
N HIS A 77 -3.45 -2.97 10.18
CA HIS A 77 -2.37 -3.05 9.18
C HIS A 77 -1.95 -1.66 8.72
N MET A 78 -0.71 -1.55 8.25
CA MET A 78 -0.20 -0.33 7.65
C MET A 78 -0.62 -0.26 6.19
N ILE A 79 -1.26 0.84 5.81
CA ILE A 79 -1.72 1.08 4.44
C ILE A 79 -0.85 2.15 3.82
N CYS A 80 -0.13 1.77 2.77
CA CYS A 80 0.66 2.68 1.96
C CYS A 80 0.17 2.61 0.52
N PHE A 81 -0.31 3.71 -0.03
CA PHE A 81 -0.54 3.79 -1.46
C PHE A 81 0.77 4.06 -2.16
N PHE A 82 1.13 3.20 -3.09
CA PHE A 82 2.39 3.20 -3.80
C PHE A 82 2.12 3.34 -5.30
N THR A 83 2.33 4.53 -5.83
CA THR A 83 1.85 4.90 -7.17
C THR A 83 2.97 5.42 -8.07
N SER A 84 2.85 5.13 -9.37
CA SER A 84 3.72 5.70 -10.40
C SER A 84 3.38 7.15 -10.76
N ARG A 85 2.34 7.73 -10.14
CA ARG A 85 2.07 9.15 -10.30
C ARG A 85 3.29 9.95 -9.83
N VAL A 86 3.59 11.03 -10.54
CA VAL A 86 4.70 11.92 -10.20
C VAL A 86 4.33 12.89 -9.08
N GLU A 87 5.32 13.44 -8.40
CA GLU A 87 5.09 14.35 -7.25
C GLU A 87 4.19 15.55 -7.58
N GLU A 88 4.21 16.05 -8.80
CA GLU A 88 3.31 17.12 -9.26
C GLU A 88 1.83 16.78 -9.04
N HIS A 89 1.48 15.49 -8.99
CA HIS A 89 0.12 15.00 -8.81
C HIS A 89 -0.18 14.57 -7.38
N ARG A 90 0.68 14.90 -6.42
CA ARG A 90 0.46 14.54 -5.01
C ARG A 90 -0.80 15.17 -4.45
N GLU A 91 -0.98 16.47 -4.64
CA GLU A 91 -2.11 17.19 -4.06
C GLU A 91 -3.45 16.65 -4.58
N VAL A 92 -3.59 16.47 -5.89
CA VAL A 92 -4.83 15.92 -6.46
C VAL A 92 -5.08 14.49 -5.96
N THR A 93 -4.03 13.71 -5.77
CA THR A 93 -4.13 12.33 -5.28
C THR A 93 -4.54 12.30 -3.80
N GLU A 94 -3.92 13.09 -2.95
CA GLU A 94 -4.28 13.19 -1.54
C GLU A 94 -5.72 13.67 -1.35
N ASN A 95 -6.12 14.71 -2.09
CA ASN A 95 -7.48 15.24 -2.05
C ASN A 95 -8.51 14.18 -2.49
N TRP A 96 -8.19 13.41 -3.53
CA TRP A 96 -9.06 12.34 -4.02
C TRP A 96 -9.21 11.21 -3.00
N LEU A 97 -8.11 10.75 -2.40
CA LEU A 97 -8.14 9.73 -1.35
C LEU A 97 -8.99 10.17 -0.16
N LYS A 98 -8.80 11.40 0.28
CA LYS A 98 -9.57 11.99 1.39
C LYS A 98 -11.04 12.14 1.04
N LYS A 99 -11.34 12.67 -0.14
CA LYS A 99 -12.73 12.87 -0.61
C LYS A 99 -13.52 11.57 -0.63
N HIS A 100 -12.89 10.47 -1.05
CA HIS A 100 -13.55 9.17 -1.16
C HIS A 100 -13.47 8.33 0.11
N GLY A 101 -12.85 8.84 1.17
CA GLY A 101 -12.85 8.19 2.48
C GLY A 101 -11.83 7.07 2.66
N PHE A 102 -10.79 7.01 1.84
CA PHE A 102 -9.69 6.07 2.04
C PHE A 102 -8.90 6.40 3.30
N LYS A 103 -8.72 5.41 4.15
CA LYS A 103 -7.87 5.49 5.33
C LYS A 103 -6.49 4.93 4.99
N TYR A 104 -5.44 5.69 5.26
CA TYR A 104 -4.08 5.26 4.93
C TYR A 104 -3.05 5.95 5.82
N HIS A 105 -1.85 5.42 5.86
CA HIS A 105 -0.75 5.93 6.67
C HIS A 105 0.26 6.74 5.86
N SER A 106 0.49 6.32 4.60
CA SER A 106 1.45 6.99 3.74
C SER A 106 1.07 6.88 2.27
N LEU A 107 1.58 7.83 1.49
CA LEU A 107 1.43 7.88 0.04
C LEU A 107 2.81 8.06 -0.58
N LEU A 108 3.27 7.03 -1.28
CA LEU A 108 4.54 7.05 -1.99
C LEU A 108 4.30 7.28 -3.47
N MET A 109 4.80 8.42 -3.96
CA MET A 109 4.75 8.80 -5.37
C MET A 109 6.02 8.32 -6.08
N GLY A 110 5.98 8.27 -7.40
CA GLY A 110 7.19 8.00 -8.20
C GLY A 110 7.61 6.53 -8.25
N LYS A 111 6.70 5.61 -8.01
CA LYS A 111 6.99 4.18 -8.27
C LYS A 111 7.45 4.02 -9.72
N PRO A 112 8.48 3.21 -10.02
CA PRO A 112 8.90 2.98 -11.39
C PRO A 112 7.73 2.59 -12.30
N ARG A 113 7.65 3.21 -13.47
CA ARG A 113 6.58 2.93 -14.46
C ARG A 113 6.90 1.67 -15.26
N GLY A 114 5.85 1.03 -15.76
CA GLY A 114 5.96 -0.03 -16.75
C GLY A 114 5.64 -1.43 -16.24
N GLY A 115 5.43 -1.60 -14.95
CA GLY A 115 5.16 -2.94 -14.41
C GLY A 115 6.39 -3.83 -14.37
N ASN A 116 6.16 -5.15 -14.39
CA ASN A 116 7.22 -6.16 -14.36
C ASN A 116 8.18 -5.98 -13.17
N TYR A 117 7.63 -5.76 -11.99
CA TYR A 117 8.40 -5.51 -10.78
C TYR A 117 9.03 -6.79 -10.25
N HIS A 118 10.33 -6.72 -9.97
CA HIS A 118 11.05 -7.75 -9.26
C HIS A 118 11.55 -7.14 -7.94
N TRP A 119 10.92 -7.50 -6.84
CA TRP A 119 11.28 -6.99 -5.53
C TRP A 119 12.42 -7.80 -4.94
N ILE A 120 13.50 -7.14 -4.55
CA ILE A 120 14.65 -7.77 -3.90
C ILE A 120 14.84 -7.12 -2.54
N ASP A 121 14.71 -7.91 -1.47
CA ASP A 121 14.73 -7.42 -0.11
C ASP A 121 15.24 -8.50 0.84
N ASN A 122 15.78 -8.11 1.97
CA ASN A 122 16.15 -9.03 3.04
C ASN A 122 15.00 -9.34 4.00
N HIS A 123 13.91 -8.58 3.94
CA HIS A 123 12.67 -8.87 4.67
C HIS A 123 11.78 -9.82 3.88
N LEU A 124 10.85 -10.46 4.58
CA LEU A 124 9.81 -11.25 3.92
C LEU A 124 8.98 -10.36 3.01
N VAL A 125 8.86 -10.76 1.76
CA VAL A 125 8.03 -10.06 0.77
C VAL A 125 6.95 -11.01 0.27
N LYS A 126 5.72 -10.51 0.21
CA LYS A 126 4.59 -11.17 -0.47
C LYS A 126 4.08 -10.22 -1.53
N ALA A 127 3.58 -10.74 -2.64
CA ALA A 127 2.92 -9.92 -3.64
C ALA A 127 1.67 -10.60 -4.15
N THR A 128 0.67 -9.77 -4.46
CA THR A 128 -0.55 -10.22 -5.10
C THR A 128 -0.76 -9.39 -6.35
N ARG A 129 -0.91 -10.05 -7.48
CA ARG A 129 -1.29 -9.35 -8.70
C ARG A 129 -2.80 -9.13 -8.70
N TYR A 130 -3.23 -7.87 -8.79
CA TYR A 130 -4.63 -7.50 -8.88
C TYR A 130 -5.25 -8.06 -10.17
N ASN A 131 -6.37 -8.75 -10.02
CA ASN A 131 -7.04 -9.44 -11.12
C ASN A 131 -8.42 -8.84 -11.49
N GLY A 132 -8.74 -7.66 -10.94
CA GLY A 132 -10.01 -6.97 -11.18
C GLY A 132 -10.95 -6.92 -9.99
N THR A 133 -10.69 -7.68 -8.93
CA THR A 133 -11.49 -7.62 -7.70
C THR A 133 -10.63 -7.75 -6.44
N PHE A 134 -10.93 -6.96 -5.43
CA PHE A 134 -10.32 -7.10 -4.09
C PHE A 134 -10.93 -8.27 -3.31
N GLY A 135 -12.16 -8.65 -3.62
CA GLY A 135 -12.82 -9.77 -2.97
C GLY A 135 -12.06 -11.10 -3.09
N ASP A 136 -11.45 -11.34 -4.24
CA ASP A 136 -10.67 -12.54 -4.49
C ASP A 136 -9.29 -12.51 -3.83
N LEU A 137 -8.72 -11.33 -3.57
CA LEU A 137 -7.42 -11.17 -2.93
C LEU A 137 -7.45 -11.64 -1.46
N ILE A 138 -8.58 -11.54 -0.81
CA ILE A 138 -8.75 -11.98 0.59
C ILE A 138 -8.60 -13.50 0.70
N ARG A 139 -8.91 -14.22 -0.37
CA ARG A 139 -8.90 -15.69 -0.43
C ARG A 139 -7.61 -16.28 -0.98
N LYS A 140 -6.80 -15.45 -1.64
CA LYS A 140 -5.59 -15.89 -2.34
C LYS A 140 -4.41 -14.99 -1.99
N GLU A 141 -3.84 -15.16 -0.80
CA GLU A 141 -2.49 -14.66 -0.59
C GLU A 141 -1.54 -15.57 -1.39
N VAL A 142 -1.00 -15.03 -2.47
CA VAL A 142 0.03 -15.73 -3.22
C VAL A 142 1.37 -15.32 -2.64
N THR A 143 2.09 -16.28 -2.09
CA THR A 143 3.51 -16.09 -1.76
C THR A 143 4.26 -15.87 -3.07
N ILE A 144 5.12 -14.86 -3.12
CA ILE A 144 5.95 -14.64 -4.30
C ILE A 144 6.78 -15.88 -4.58
N GLU A 145 6.62 -16.45 -5.76
CA GLU A 145 7.59 -17.40 -6.27
C GLU A 145 8.85 -16.64 -6.63
N VAL A 146 9.99 -17.17 -6.23
CA VAL A 146 11.28 -16.67 -6.70
C VAL A 146 11.37 -17.04 -8.17
N PHE A 147 11.18 -16.06 -9.04
CA PHE A 147 11.30 -16.28 -10.48
C PHE A 147 12.76 -16.58 -10.82
N LYS A 148 12.95 -17.61 -11.63
CA LYS A 148 14.23 -17.80 -12.29
C LYS A 148 14.38 -16.68 -13.31
N ASP A 149 15.57 -16.11 -13.38
CA ASP A 149 15.89 -15.14 -14.42
C ASP A 149 15.63 -15.76 -15.80
N GLU A 150 14.80 -15.10 -16.57
CA GLU A 150 14.56 -15.48 -17.94
C GLU A 150 15.75 -15.09 -18.82
#